data_be3a53c9e059199170674f3472177e8b
#
_entry.id   be3a53c9e059199170674f3472177e8b
#
_cell.length_a   1.000
_cell.length_b   1.000
_cell.length_c   1.000
_cell.angle_alpha   90.00
_cell.angle_beta   90.00
_cell.angle_gamma   90.00
#
_symmetry.space_group_name_H-M   'P 1'
#
loop_
_entity.id
_entity.type
_entity.pdbx_description
1 polymer ?
#
loop_
_entity_poly.entity_id
_entity_poly.type
_entity_poly.pdbx_seq_one_letter_code
_entity_poly.pdbx_strand_id
1 'polypeptide(L)'
;MSMYKVVVFVPVANADEMRQVIDDAGGGRMGNYSHASFSTRGIGRFKPLGGARPTIGEVDKIEEVEEERIEFVCSEDALQGVLAAIRKAHPYEEPAIDVWQLADIPRN
;
A
#
# COMPACT_ATOMS: atom_id res chain seq x y z
N MET A 1 21.75 6.97 -2.05
CA MET A 1 20.33 7.31 -1.90
C MET A 1 19.61 6.18 -1.19
N SER A 2 18.76 6.50 -0.22
CA SER A 2 18.03 5.48 0.53
C SER A 2 16.88 4.92 -0.29
N MET A 3 16.63 3.62 -0.09
CA MET A 3 15.50 2.92 -0.65
C MET A 3 14.57 2.48 0.47
N TYR A 4 13.31 2.42 0.18
CA TYR A 4 12.27 2.07 1.14
C TYR A 4 11.40 0.94 0.62
N LYS A 5 11.01 0.05 1.51
CA LYS A 5 9.97 -0.93 1.25
C LYS A 5 8.65 -0.31 1.71
N VAL A 6 7.67 -0.32 0.83
CA VAL A 6 6.31 0.12 1.15
C VAL A 6 5.37 -1.05 1.02
N VAL A 7 4.47 -1.18 1.98
CA VAL A 7 3.42 -2.19 1.95
C VAL A 7 2.09 -1.49 2.14
N VAL A 8 1.13 -1.83 1.30
CA VAL A 8 -0.24 -1.35 1.43
C VAL A 8 -1.21 -2.53 1.37
N PHE A 9 -2.22 -2.50 2.23
CA PHE A 9 -3.29 -3.49 2.23
C PHE A 9 -4.53 -2.86 1.60
N VAL A 10 -5.12 -3.53 0.63
CA VAL A 10 -6.23 -2.96 -0.14
C VAL A 10 -7.24 -4.06 -0.48
N PRO A 11 -8.55 -3.76 -0.50
CA PRO A 11 -9.52 -4.76 -0.96
C PRO A 11 -9.15 -5.30 -2.34
N VAL A 12 -9.37 -6.59 -2.55
CA VAL A 12 -9.01 -7.26 -3.81
C VAL A 12 -9.58 -6.51 -5.02
N ALA A 13 -10.80 -6.00 -4.91
CA ALA A 13 -11.45 -5.28 -6.01
C ALA A 13 -10.72 -3.99 -6.41
N ASN A 14 -9.88 -3.44 -5.53
CA ASN A 14 -9.15 -2.18 -5.77
C ASN A 14 -7.66 -2.42 -6.04
N ALA A 15 -7.21 -3.67 -6.06
CA ALA A 15 -5.78 -3.97 -6.11
C ALA A 15 -5.13 -3.58 -7.44
N ASP A 16 -5.78 -3.86 -8.58
CA ASP A 16 -5.23 -3.51 -9.89
C ASP A 16 -5.08 -2.00 -10.04
N GLU A 17 -6.10 -1.25 -9.64
CA GLU A 17 -6.05 0.21 -9.66
C GLU A 17 -4.95 0.74 -8.75
N MET A 18 -4.80 0.15 -7.57
CA MET A 18 -3.77 0.56 -6.63
C MET A 18 -2.36 0.34 -7.20
N ARG A 19 -2.11 -0.81 -7.85
CA ARG A 19 -0.83 -1.04 -8.52
C ARG A 19 -0.54 0.02 -9.57
N GLN A 20 -1.53 0.38 -10.37
CA GLN A 20 -1.37 1.42 -11.38
C GLN A 20 -1.04 2.78 -10.76
N VAL A 21 -1.73 3.14 -9.68
CA VAL A 21 -1.47 4.39 -8.94
C VAL A 21 -0.04 4.44 -8.41
N ILE A 22 0.42 3.33 -7.83
CA ILE A 22 1.80 3.21 -7.31
C ILE A 22 2.81 3.41 -8.44
N ASP A 23 2.61 2.73 -9.56
CA ASP A 23 3.53 2.79 -10.69
C ASP A 23 3.57 4.17 -11.32
N ASP A 24 2.43 4.81 -11.50
CA ASP A 24 2.33 6.17 -12.06
C ASP A 24 3.03 7.20 -11.16
N ALA A 25 3.03 6.98 -9.86
CA ALA A 25 3.66 7.89 -8.90
C ALA A 25 5.17 7.64 -8.74
N GLY A 26 5.71 6.59 -9.36
CA GLY A 26 7.15 6.29 -9.35
C GLY A 26 7.58 5.17 -8.40
N GLY A 27 6.63 4.45 -7.78
CA GLY A 27 6.95 3.27 -6.99
C GLY A 27 7.29 2.08 -7.89
N GLY A 28 8.00 1.10 -7.32
CA GLY A 28 8.30 -0.14 -8.04
C GLY A 28 9.37 -0.04 -9.10
N ARG A 29 10.23 0.96 -9.05
CA ARG A 29 11.35 1.09 -9.98
C ARG A 29 12.61 0.49 -9.38
N MET A 30 13.22 -0.43 -10.11
CA MET A 30 14.45 -1.11 -9.71
C MET A 30 15.38 -1.21 -10.93
N GLY A 31 16.46 -0.41 -10.96
CA GLY A 31 17.37 -0.41 -12.07
C GLY A 31 16.66 -0.11 -13.38
N ASN A 32 16.74 -1.03 -14.32
CA ASN A 32 16.10 -0.91 -15.63
C ASN A 32 14.67 -1.45 -15.68
N TYR A 33 14.06 -1.70 -14.54
CA TYR A 33 12.72 -2.25 -14.45
C TYR A 33 11.78 -1.29 -13.72
N SER A 34 10.54 -1.24 -14.17
CA SER A 34 9.46 -0.52 -13.51
C SER A 34 8.33 -1.50 -13.19
N HIS A 35 7.31 -1.03 -12.48
CA HIS A 35 6.12 -1.82 -12.15
C HIS A 35 6.43 -3.05 -11.30
N ALA A 36 7.56 -3.03 -10.57
CA ALA A 36 7.94 -4.17 -9.74
C ALA A 36 7.15 -4.14 -8.44
N SER A 37 6.45 -5.22 -8.17
CA SER A 37 5.72 -5.40 -6.92
C SER A 37 5.50 -6.89 -6.65
N PHE A 38 5.18 -7.20 -5.42
CA PHE A 38 4.77 -8.54 -5.02
C PHE A 38 3.44 -8.43 -4.28
N SER A 39 2.47 -9.27 -4.63
CA SER A 39 1.16 -9.25 -4.00
C SER A 39 0.81 -10.59 -3.40
N THR A 40 0.17 -10.56 -2.24
CA THR A 40 -0.33 -11.76 -1.55
C THR A 40 -1.75 -11.49 -1.11
N ARG A 41 -2.66 -12.43 -1.34
CA ARG A 41 -4.04 -12.34 -0.87
C ARG A 41 -4.16 -12.87 0.54
N GLY A 42 -5.05 -12.25 1.31
CA GLY A 42 -5.37 -12.67 2.66
C GLY A 42 -6.65 -12.01 3.14
N ILE A 43 -6.89 -12.14 4.44
CA ILE A 43 -8.07 -11.57 5.08
C ILE A 43 -7.61 -10.47 6.03
N GLY A 44 -8.03 -9.24 5.74
CA GLY A 44 -7.85 -8.12 6.66
C GLY A 44 -8.99 -8.08 7.67
N ARG A 45 -8.68 -7.72 8.90
CA ARG A 45 -9.68 -7.61 9.97
C ARG A 45 -9.54 -6.26 10.65
N PHE A 46 -10.66 -5.65 10.95
CA PHE A 46 -10.67 -4.42 11.71
C PHE A 46 -12.02 -4.24 12.39
N LYS A 47 -12.04 -3.37 13.39
CA LYS A 47 -13.27 -3.03 14.10
C LYS A 47 -13.37 -1.52 14.20
N PRO A 48 -14.28 -0.88 13.45
CA PRO A 48 -14.50 0.56 13.60
C PRO A 48 -14.96 0.91 15.01
N LEU A 49 -14.36 1.94 15.58
CA LEU A 49 -14.71 2.44 16.91
C LEU A 49 -15.56 3.70 16.79
N GLY A 50 -16.11 4.15 17.92
CA GLY A 50 -16.89 5.39 17.96
C GLY A 50 -16.08 6.56 17.39
N GLY A 51 -16.69 7.31 16.47
CA GLY A 51 -16.01 8.39 15.75
C GLY A 51 -15.53 8.00 14.38
N ALA A 52 -15.40 6.72 14.06
CA ALA A 52 -15.02 6.26 12.73
C ALA A 52 -16.18 6.46 11.74
N ARG A 53 -15.82 6.70 10.48
CA ARG A 53 -16.76 6.74 9.35
C ARG A 53 -16.30 5.71 8.31
N PRO A 54 -16.51 4.42 8.59
CA PRO A 54 -15.95 3.36 7.76
C PRO A 54 -16.59 3.30 6.38
N THR A 55 -15.75 3.09 5.37
CA THR A 55 -16.20 2.79 4.01
C THR A 55 -16.82 1.41 3.95
N ILE A 56 -16.24 0.47 4.70
CA ILE A 56 -16.72 -0.92 4.84
C ILE A 56 -16.87 -1.19 6.33
N GLY A 57 -17.98 -1.83 6.70
CA GLY A 57 -18.22 -2.23 8.07
C GLY A 57 -19.04 -1.23 8.87
N GLU A 58 -19.27 -1.55 10.12
CA GLU A 58 -20.07 -0.77 11.06
C GLU A 58 -19.31 -0.57 12.36
N VAL A 59 -19.58 0.55 13.03
CA VAL A 59 -19.01 0.84 14.36
C VAL A 59 -19.30 -0.32 15.32
N ASP A 60 -18.28 -0.71 16.09
CA ASP A 60 -18.28 -1.76 17.10
C ASP A 60 -18.47 -3.20 16.58
N LYS A 61 -18.38 -3.42 15.28
CA LYS A 61 -18.44 -4.75 14.69
C LYS A 61 -17.12 -5.10 14.00
N ILE A 62 -16.62 -6.32 14.26
CA ILE A 62 -15.44 -6.83 13.57
C ILE A 62 -15.82 -7.13 12.13
N GLU A 63 -15.02 -6.60 11.20
CA GLU A 63 -15.19 -6.81 9.77
C GLU A 63 -14.02 -7.64 9.23
N GLU A 64 -14.32 -8.55 8.32
CA GLU A 64 -13.31 -9.33 7.60
C GLU A 64 -13.44 -9.04 6.12
N VAL A 65 -12.34 -8.63 5.49
CA VAL A 65 -12.31 -8.24 4.08
C VAL A 65 -11.21 -8.99 3.36
N GLU A 66 -11.53 -9.55 2.20
CA GLU A 66 -10.50 -10.12 1.34
C GLU A 66 -9.65 -8.98 0.79
N GLU A 67 -8.35 -9.04 1.06
CA GLU A 67 -7.41 -8.00 0.69
C GLU A 67 -6.18 -8.56 -0.01
N GLU A 68 -5.50 -7.69 -0.75
CA GLU A 68 -4.14 -7.96 -1.20
C GLU A 68 -3.18 -7.10 -0.40
N ARG A 69 -2.10 -7.74 0.03
CA ARG A 69 -0.91 -7.06 0.54
C ARG A 69 -0.01 -6.80 -0.66
N ILE A 70 0.19 -5.54 -1.00
CA ILE A 70 1.04 -5.14 -2.12
C ILE A 70 2.34 -4.57 -1.57
N GLU A 71 3.47 -5.15 -1.96
CA GLU A 71 4.80 -4.72 -1.53
C GLU A 71 5.59 -4.21 -2.72
N PHE A 72 6.28 -3.12 -2.54
CA PHE A 72 7.13 -2.56 -3.58
C PHE A 72 8.28 -1.75 -2.96
N VAL A 73 9.29 -1.47 -3.78
CA VAL A 73 10.43 -0.67 -3.37
C VAL A 73 10.30 0.72 -3.98
N CYS A 74 10.70 1.71 -3.23
CA CYS A 74 10.59 3.11 -3.62
C CYS A 74 11.81 3.89 -3.20
N SER A 75 12.30 4.77 -4.07
CA SER A 75 13.39 5.67 -3.71
C SER A 75 12.91 6.74 -2.75
N GLU A 76 13.85 7.30 -1.98
CA GLU A 76 13.56 8.39 -1.06
C GLU A 76 12.90 9.58 -1.77
N ASP A 77 13.37 9.91 -2.99
CA ASP A 77 12.84 11.04 -3.74
C ASP A 77 11.37 10.86 -4.13
N ALA A 78 10.96 9.63 -4.40
CA ALA A 78 9.60 9.33 -4.83
C ALA A 78 8.64 9.05 -3.67
N LEU A 79 9.18 8.77 -2.48
CA LEU A 79 8.40 8.22 -1.36
C LEU A 79 7.17 9.06 -0.99
N GLN A 80 7.34 10.35 -0.78
CA GLN A 80 6.22 11.18 -0.31
C GLN A 80 5.12 11.30 -1.37
N GLY A 81 5.49 11.42 -2.64
CA GLY A 81 4.52 11.46 -3.73
C GLY A 81 3.75 10.15 -3.89
N VAL A 82 4.46 9.02 -3.73
CA VAL A 82 3.83 7.69 -3.78
C VAL A 82 2.84 7.52 -2.63
N LEU A 83 3.24 7.87 -1.41
CA LEU A 83 2.35 7.78 -0.25
C LEU A 83 1.11 8.64 -0.40
N ALA A 84 1.26 9.87 -0.90
CA ALA A 84 0.13 10.77 -1.14
C ALA A 84 -0.82 10.18 -2.18
N ALA A 85 -0.29 9.60 -3.27
CA ALA A 85 -1.09 8.98 -4.31
C ALA A 85 -1.87 7.78 -3.78
N ILE A 86 -1.23 6.94 -2.96
CA ILE A 86 -1.88 5.78 -2.33
C ILE A 86 -3.05 6.24 -1.45
N ARG A 87 -2.82 7.22 -0.57
CA ARG A 87 -3.87 7.71 0.33
C ARG A 87 -5.05 8.28 -0.44
N LYS A 88 -4.79 9.00 -1.52
CA LYS A 88 -5.83 9.59 -2.35
C LYS A 88 -6.70 8.52 -3.03
N ALA A 89 -6.09 7.44 -3.49
CA ALA A 89 -6.77 6.38 -4.24
C ALA A 89 -7.39 5.30 -3.35
N HIS A 90 -6.91 5.16 -2.11
CA HIS A 90 -7.34 4.08 -1.22
C HIS A 90 -8.79 4.30 -0.78
N PRO A 91 -9.63 3.24 -0.80
CA PRO A 91 -11.04 3.38 -0.42
C PRO A 91 -11.27 3.55 1.09
N TYR A 92 -10.29 3.18 1.93
CA TYR A 92 -10.46 3.26 3.37
C TYR A 92 -10.19 4.65 3.92
N GLU A 93 -10.91 5.02 4.98
CA GLU A 93 -10.69 6.25 5.73
C GLU A 93 -9.27 6.30 6.31
N GLU A 94 -8.82 5.18 6.88
CA GLU A 94 -7.49 5.04 7.46
C GLU A 94 -6.82 3.80 6.88
N PRO A 95 -6.16 3.92 5.73
CA PRO A 95 -5.52 2.77 5.10
C PRO A 95 -4.30 2.29 5.88
N ALA A 96 -4.11 0.96 5.90
CA ALA A 96 -2.92 0.36 6.48
C ALA A 96 -1.77 0.44 5.48
N ILE A 97 -0.80 1.29 5.77
CA ILE A 97 0.39 1.51 4.95
C ILE A 97 1.59 1.44 5.86
N ASP A 98 2.54 0.58 5.53
CA ASP A 98 3.77 0.43 6.29
C ASP A 98 4.97 0.80 5.43
N VAL A 99 5.93 1.51 6.01
CA VAL A 99 7.14 1.97 5.32
C VAL A 99 8.33 1.71 6.21
N TRP A 100 9.38 1.10 5.65
CA TRP A 100 10.65 1.00 6.36
C TRP A 100 11.83 1.16 5.42
N GLN A 101 12.90 1.73 5.96
CA GLN A 101 14.11 1.95 5.20
C GLN A 101 14.85 0.63 5.02
N LEU A 102 15.32 0.39 3.81
CA LEU A 102 16.11 -0.79 3.51
C LEU A 102 17.59 -0.53 3.75
N ALA A 103 18.30 -1.56 4.17
CA ALA A 103 19.75 -1.50 4.25
C ALA A 103 20.35 -1.34 2.85
N ASP A 104 21.44 -0.59 2.77
CA ASP A 104 22.17 -0.42 1.50
C ASP A 104 22.97 -1.67 1.24
N ILE A 105 22.59 -2.45 0.25
CA ILE A 105 23.23 -3.71 -0.10
C ILE A 105 23.55 -3.74 -1.61
N PRO A 106 24.59 -4.48 -2.04
CA PRO A 106 24.80 -4.74 -3.46
C PRO A 106 23.60 -5.49 -4.05
N ARG A 107 23.15 -5.08 -5.23
CA ARG A 107 21.96 -5.68 -5.84
C ARG A 107 22.24 -6.48 -7.10
N ASN A 108 23.50 -6.58 -7.44
CA ASN A 108 23.94 -7.36 -8.60
C ASN A 108 25.34 -7.93 -8.41
#